data_14ecafc4457a6fcf2457aebb80751c42
#
_entry.id   14ecafc4457a6fcf2457aebb80751c42
#
_cell.length_a   1.000
_cell.length_b   1.000
_cell.length_c   1.000
_cell.angle_alpha   90.00
_cell.angle_beta   90.00
_cell.angle_gamma   90.00
#
_symmetry.space_group_name_H-M   'P 1'
#
loop_
_entity.id
_entity.type
_entity.pdbx_description
1 polymer ?
#
loop_
_entity_poly.entity_id
_entity_poly.type
_entity_poly.pdbx_seq_one_letter_code
_entity_poly.pdbx_strand_id
1 'polypeptide(L)'
;MRRWIPGAGAILAIALAGLVLAQVTKEKELYVVTHIDVTPNYAADTAKAVAQFALDSRKDAGCMRFEALRSTERMNHFELVEVWRTKRDFESHEAQEHTKRFREKIQPGLGSPFDERLYNVLE
;
A
#
# COMPACT_ATOMS: atom_id res chain seq x y z
N MET A 1 -58.12 -32.06 52.31
CA MET A 1 -57.58 -32.10 50.92
C MET A 1 -56.50 -31.02 50.73
N ARG A 2 -55.25 -31.43 50.65
CA ARG A 2 -54.15 -30.52 50.40
C ARG A 2 -53.90 -30.46 48.91
N ARG A 3 -54.08 -29.31 48.30
CA ARG A 3 -53.69 -29.05 46.94
C ARG A 3 -52.19 -28.86 46.84
N TRP A 4 -51.49 -29.74 46.17
CA TRP A 4 -50.09 -29.57 45.78
C TRP A 4 -50.04 -28.62 44.58
N ILE A 5 -49.27 -27.55 44.71
CA ILE A 5 -48.93 -26.67 43.58
C ILE A 5 -47.49 -27.09 43.18
N PRO A 6 -47.31 -27.58 41.96
CA PRO A 6 -45.95 -27.83 41.50
C PRO A 6 -45.27 -26.48 41.24
N GLY A 7 -44.20 -26.25 41.95
CA GLY A 7 -43.35 -25.09 41.72
C GLY A 7 -42.74 -25.17 40.36
N ALA A 8 -43.03 -24.18 39.53
CA ALA A 8 -42.35 -23.98 38.26
C ALA A 8 -40.93 -23.54 38.55
N GLY A 9 -39.98 -24.48 38.44
CA GLY A 9 -38.55 -24.13 38.44
C GLY A 9 -38.23 -23.39 37.15
N ALA A 10 -38.04 -22.09 37.22
CA ALA A 10 -37.49 -21.31 36.11
C ALA A 10 -36.02 -21.71 35.93
N ILE A 11 -35.73 -22.48 34.91
CA ILE A 11 -34.36 -22.73 34.48
C ILE A 11 -33.88 -21.46 33.78
N LEU A 12 -33.06 -20.67 34.49
CA LEU A 12 -32.39 -19.54 33.94
C LEU A 12 -31.28 -20.07 33.01
N ALA A 13 -31.55 -20.19 31.72
CA ALA A 13 -30.52 -20.45 30.71
C ALA A 13 -29.65 -19.21 30.59
N ILE A 14 -28.49 -19.19 31.23
CA ILE A 14 -27.47 -18.18 31.01
C ILE A 14 -26.84 -18.53 29.65
N ALA A 15 -27.30 -17.83 28.60
CA ALA A 15 -26.59 -17.86 27.34
C ALA A 15 -25.27 -17.10 27.54
N LEU A 16 -24.18 -17.84 27.71
CA LEU A 16 -22.84 -17.30 27.57
C LEU A 16 -22.67 -16.92 26.08
N ALA A 17 -23.00 -15.66 25.75
CA ALA A 17 -22.57 -15.09 24.51
C ALA A 17 -21.05 -14.97 24.56
N GLY A 18 -20.36 -15.95 23.95
CA GLY A 18 -18.93 -15.90 23.80
C GLY A 18 -18.59 -14.66 22.97
N LEU A 19 -18.00 -13.65 23.62
CA LEU A 19 -17.46 -12.49 22.94
C LEU A 19 -16.25 -12.98 22.12
N VAL A 20 -16.44 -13.27 20.84
CA VAL A 20 -15.34 -13.53 19.92
C VAL A 20 -14.68 -12.17 19.66
N LEU A 21 -13.65 -11.86 20.45
CA LEU A 21 -12.73 -10.78 20.12
C LEU A 21 -11.99 -11.18 18.87
N ALA A 22 -12.45 -10.68 17.72
CA ALA A 22 -11.66 -10.75 16.50
C ALA A 22 -10.33 -10.02 16.79
N GLN A 23 -9.23 -10.76 16.81
CA GLN A 23 -7.91 -10.18 16.89
C GLN A 23 -7.71 -9.38 15.61
N VAL A 24 -7.72 -8.05 15.74
CA VAL A 24 -7.31 -7.15 14.67
C VAL A 24 -5.80 -7.31 14.54
N THR A 25 -5.37 -8.15 13.61
CA THR A 25 -3.97 -8.19 13.19
C THR A 25 -3.65 -6.85 12.54
N LYS A 26 -2.69 -6.10 13.13
CA LYS A 26 -2.18 -4.88 12.52
C LYS A 26 -1.60 -5.22 11.15
N GLU A 27 -2.14 -4.60 10.09
CA GLU A 27 -1.58 -4.74 8.75
C GLU A 27 -0.15 -4.21 8.74
N LYS A 28 0.75 -4.94 8.08
CA LYS A 28 2.15 -4.54 7.98
C LYS A 28 2.32 -3.43 6.95
N GLU A 29 3.23 -2.50 7.24
CA GLU A 29 3.67 -1.52 6.27
C GLU A 29 4.29 -2.21 5.06
N LEU A 30 3.99 -1.67 3.89
CA LEU A 30 4.55 -2.13 2.63
C LEU A 30 5.61 -1.16 2.15
N TYR A 31 6.79 -1.69 1.87
CA TYR A 31 7.88 -0.97 1.21
C TYR A 31 7.88 -1.34 -0.27
N VAL A 32 8.00 -0.35 -1.13
CA VAL A 32 8.09 -0.55 -2.58
C VAL A 32 9.34 0.14 -3.09
N VAL A 33 10.15 -0.59 -3.82
CA VAL A 33 11.35 -0.05 -4.48
C VAL A 33 11.19 -0.28 -5.98
N THR A 34 11.23 0.81 -6.72
CA THR A 34 11.09 0.75 -8.17
C THR A 34 12.34 1.29 -8.85
N HIS A 35 12.96 0.48 -9.68
CA HIS A 35 14.06 0.91 -10.53
C HIS A 35 13.55 1.31 -11.91
N ILE A 36 13.95 2.51 -12.36
CA ILE A 36 13.60 3.06 -13.66
C ILE A 36 14.87 3.40 -14.41
N ASP A 37 15.09 2.72 -15.51
CA ASP A 37 16.21 2.93 -16.41
C ASP A 37 15.65 3.45 -17.75
N VAL A 38 16.03 4.65 -18.12
CA VAL A 38 15.62 5.25 -19.40
C VAL A 38 16.83 5.45 -20.30
N THR A 39 16.60 5.54 -21.60
CA THR A 39 17.67 5.91 -22.51
C THR A 39 18.11 7.36 -22.25
N PRO A 40 19.40 7.71 -22.49
CA PRO A 40 19.95 9.01 -22.05
C PRO A 40 19.20 10.24 -22.55
N ASN A 41 18.61 10.18 -23.76
CA ASN A 41 17.83 11.27 -24.32
C ASN A 41 16.49 11.54 -23.60
N TYR A 42 16.01 10.59 -22.80
CA TYR A 42 14.81 10.76 -21.97
C TYR A 42 15.11 11.15 -20.52
N ALA A 43 16.39 11.24 -20.13
CA ALA A 43 16.77 11.46 -18.74
C ALA A 43 16.18 12.75 -18.14
N ALA A 44 16.23 13.86 -18.87
CA ALA A 44 15.73 15.15 -18.40
C ALA A 44 14.21 15.15 -18.19
N ASP A 45 13.46 14.63 -19.16
CA ASP A 45 12.00 14.58 -19.09
C ASP A 45 11.54 13.57 -18.03
N THR A 46 12.22 12.44 -17.90
CA THR A 46 11.94 11.46 -16.84
C THR A 46 12.21 12.04 -15.47
N ALA A 47 13.28 12.80 -15.27
CA ALA A 47 13.56 13.46 -14.00
C ALA A 47 12.39 14.36 -13.54
N LYS A 48 11.83 15.13 -14.48
CA LYS A 48 10.65 15.97 -14.19
C LYS A 48 9.42 15.11 -13.88
N ALA A 49 9.23 14.04 -14.64
CA ALA A 49 8.08 13.15 -14.46
C ALA A 49 8.12 12.42 -13.12
N VAL A 50 9.26 11.87 -12.69
CA VAL A 50 9.39 11.18 -11.40
C VAL A 50 9.25 12.15 -10.22
N ALA A 51 9.77 13.38 -10.34
CA ALA A 51 9.62 14.40 -9.31
C ALA A 51 8.15 14.80 -9.13
N GLN A 52 7.42 15.02 -10.22
CA GLN A 52 5.99 15.35 -10.18
C GLN A 52 5.17 14.17 -9.64
N PHE A 53 5.48 12.96 -10.07
CA PHE A 53 4.82 11.75 -9.59
C PHE A 53 4.98 11.57 -8.08
N ALA A 54 6.16 11.86 -7.54
CA ALA A 54 6.37 11.84 -6.10
C ALA A 54 5.50 12.87 -5.35
N LEU A 55 5.39 14.09 -5.88
CA LEU A 55 4.53 15.12 -5.29
C LEU A 55 3.06 14.71 -5.28
N ASP A 56 2.56 14.17 -6.39
CA ASP A 56 1.18 13.73 -6.51
C ASP A 56 0.90 12.52 -5.59
N SER A 57 1.82 11.57 -5.56
CA SER A 57 1.67 10.32 -4.81
C SER A 57 1.71 10.50 -3.30
N ARG A 58 2.43 11.51 -2.80
CA ARG A 58 2.44 11.86 -1.37
C ARG A 58 1.08 12.27 -0.84
N LYS A 59 0.16 12.68 -1.70
CA LYS A 59 -1.23 13.04 -1.35
C LYS A 59 -2.17 11.86 -1.33
N ASP A 60 -1.75 10.70 -1.83
CA ASP A 60 -2.57 9.49 -1.84
C ASP A 60 -2.76 8.95 -0.42
N ALA A 61 -3.97 8.42 -0.16
CA ALA A 61 -4.29 7.85 1.15
C ALA A 61 -3.32 6.72 1.51
N GLY A 62 -2.81 6.74 2.73
CA GLY A 62 -1.90 5.73 3.25
C GLY A 62 -0.45 5.87 2.81
N CYS A 63 -0.10 6.88 2.01
CA CYS A 63 1.29 7.17 1.67
C CYS A 63 2.03 7.72 2.91
N MET A 64 2.98 6.95 3.41
CA MET A 64 3.82 7.35 4.54
C MET A 64 5.12 7.99 4.09
N ARG A 65 5.66 7.54 2.96
CA ARG A 65 6.90 8.04 2.36
C ARG A 65 6.86 7.81 0.85
N PHE A 66 7.29 8.81 0.09
CA PHE A 66 7.49 8.67 -1.34
C PHE A 66 8.68 9.51 -1.76
N GLU A 67 9.76 8.87 -2.17
CA GLU A 67 10.99 9.53 -2.62
C GLU A 67 11.32 9.14 -4.05
N ALA A 68 11.58 10.15 -4.87
CA ALA A 68 12.13 9.99 -6.20
C ALA A 68 13.62 10.34 -6.15
N LEU A 69 14.45 9.38 -6.50
CA LEU A 69 15.90 9.49 -6.44
C LEU A 69 16.49 9.37 -7.86
N ARG A 70 17.59 10.05 -8.09
CA ARG A 70 18.39 9.89 -9.30
C ARG A 70 19.77 9.37 -8.91
N SER A 71 20.29 8.42 -9.68
CA SER A 71 21.67 7.95 -9.53
C SER A 71 22.66 9.10 -9.69
N THR A 72 23.65 9.15 -8.79
CA THR A 72 24.75 10.13 -8.89
C THR A 72 25.77 9.76 -9.99
N GLU A 73 25.77 8.52 -10.42
CA GLU A 73 26.71 8.01 -11.42
C GLU A 73 26.08 7.90 -12.82
N ARG A 74 24.77 7.60 -12.87
CA ARG A 74 24.03 7.41 -14.13
C ARG A 74 22.80 8.30 -14.14
N MET A 75 22.87 9.41 -14.83
CA MET A 75 21.82 10.44 -14.86
C MET A 75 20.48 9.98 -15.47
N ASN A 76 20.48 8.84 -16.13
CA ASN A 76 19.30 8.22 -16.74
C ASN A 76 18.73 7.06 -15.90
N HIS A 77 19.20 6.87 -14.67
CA HIS A 77 18.71 5.88 -13.72
C HIS A 77 18.05 6.53 -12.53
N PHE A 78 16.86 6.07 -12.18
CA PHE A 78 16.04 6.59 -11.09
C PHE A 78 15.57 5.45 -10.19
N GLU A 79 15.36 5.79 -8.91
CA GLU A 79 14.72 4.91 -7.94
C GLU A 79 13.52 5.63 -7.33
N LEU A 80 12.43 4.89 -7.15
CA LEU A 80 11.33 5.31 -6.29
C LEU A 80 11.39 4.46 -5.02
N VAL A 81 11.35 5.12 -3.87
CA VAL A 81 11.28 4.44 -2.57
C VAL A 81 9.98 4.87 -1.90
N GLU A 82 9.10 3.92 -1.69
CA GLU A 82 7.75 4.16 -1.19
C GLU A 82 7.51 3.37 0.09
N VAL A 83 6.80 3.96 1.02
CA VAL A 83 6.27 3.26 2.21
C VAL A 83 4.78 3.54 2.30
N TRP A 84 3.99 2.50 2.30
CA TRP A 84 2.53 2.54 2.39
C TRP A 84 2.07 1.92 3.69
N ARG A 85 1.04 2.49 4.29
CA ARG A 85 0.47 1.99 5.55
C ARG A 85 0.00 0.54 5.42
N THR A 86 -0.59 0.21 4.27
CA THR A 86 -1.09 -1.12 3.95
C THR A 86 -0.88 -1.45 2.47
N LYS A 87 -0.93 -2.73 2.13
CA LYS A 87 -0.93 -3.17 0.73
C LYS A 87 -2.14 -2.63 -0.04
N ARG A 88 -3.30 -2.52 0.62
CA ARG A 88 -4.52 -1.97 0.01
C ARG A 88 -4.34 -0.51 -0.38
N ASP A 89 -3.67 0.29 0.45
CA ASP A 89 -3.37 1.70 0.13
C ASP A 89 -2.47 1.80 -1.10
N PHE A 90 -1.47 0.93 -1.20
CA PHE A 90 -0.62 0.83 -2.39
C PHE A 90 -1.42 0.44 -3.64
N GLU A 91 -2.29 -0.56 -3.55
CA GLU A 91 -3.14 -0.98 -4.67
C GLU A 91 -4.08 0.15 -5.11
N SER A 92 -4.61 0.94 -4.18
CA SER A 92 -5.40 2.14 -4.50
C SER A 92 -4.57 3.20 -5.22
N HIS A 93 -3.32 3.42 -4.79
CA HIS A 93 -2.37 4.30 -5.46
C HIS A 93 -2.09 3.84 -6.90
N GLU A 94 -1.86 2.54 -7.11
CA GLU A 94 -1.64 1.98 -8.44
C GLU A 94 -2.82 2.23 -9.40
N ALA A 95 -4.04 2.31 -8.87
CA ALA A 95 -5.25 2.58 -9.65
C ALA A 95 -5.53 4.07 -9.92
N GLN A 96 -4.74 4.99 -9.35
CA GLN A 96 -4.92 6.43 -9.54
C GLN A 96 -4.58 6.87 -10.96
N GLU A 97 -5.28 7.91 -11.44
CA GLU A 97 -5.03 8.46 -12.77
C GLU A 97 -3.60 9.01 -12.92
N HIS A 98 -3.05 9.66 -11.89
CA HIS A 98 -1.68 10.18 -11.96
C HIS A 98 -0.64 9.06 -12.03
N THR A 99 -0.89 7.89 -11.44
CA THR A 99 -0.01 6.72 -11.54
C THR A 99 -0.04 6.15 -12.95
N LYS A 100 -1.22 6.00 -13.54
CA LYS A 100 -1.37 5.52 -14.92
C LYS A 100 -0.72 6.45 -15.92
N ARG A 101 -0.96 7.76 -15.80
CA ARG A 101 -0.34 8.77 -16.66
C ARG A 101 1.17 8.79 -16.55
N PHE A 102 1.71 8.66 -15.34
CA PHE A 102 3.14 8.55 -15.13
C PHE A 102 3.74 7.35 -15.88
N ARG A 103 3.13 6.17 -15.71
CA ARG A 103 3.56 4.94 -16.40
C ARG A 103 3.56 5.09 -17.92
N GLU A 104 2.49 5.65 -18.47
CA GLU A 104 2.37 5.91 -19.91
C GLU A 104 3.42 6.91 -20.40
N LYS A 105 3.69 7.93 -19.61
CA LYS A 105 4.64 8.99 -19.98
C LYS A 105 6.07 8.50 -20.06
N ILE A 106 6.51 7.62 -19.17
CA ILE A 106 7.89 7.14 -19.15
C ILE A 106 8.12 5.94 -20.08
N GLN A 107 7.05 5.23 -20.46
CA GLN A 107 7.13 4.00 -21.24
C GLN A 107 7.98 4.11 -22.52
N PRO A 108 7.85 5.16 -23.36
CA PRO A 108 8.64 5.27 -24.58
C PRO A 108 10.14 5.40 -24.35
N GLY A 109 10.54 5.88 -23.19
CA GLY A 109 11.95 6.14 -22.84
C GLY A 109 12.63 4.98 -22.13
N LEU A 110 11.91 3.94 -21.72
CA LEU A 110 12.49 2.85 -20.94
C LEU A 110 13.60 2.13 -21.70
N GLY A 111 14.77 2.06 -21.09
CA GLY A 111 15.93 1.30 -21.56
C GLY A 111 15.92 -0.16 -21.09
N SER A 112 15.22 -0.43 -19.99
CA SER A 112 14.94 -1.76 -19.46
C SER A 112 13.49 -1.80 -18.94
N PRO A 113 12.91 -2.98 -18.69
CA PRO A 113 11.56 -3.09 -18.14
C PRO A 113 11.42 -2.36 -16.80
N PHE A 114 10.25 -1.76 -16.58
CA PHE A 114 9.88 -1.16 -15.30
C PHE A 114 9.98 -2.24 -14.19
N ASP A 115 10.84 -2.02 -13.20
CA ASP A 115 11.15 -3.02 -12.17
C ASP A 115 10.67 -2.52 -10.80
N GLU A 116 9.47 -2.92 -10.42
CA GLU A 116 8.81 -2.57 -9.16
C GLU A 116 8.77 -3.80 -8.25
N ARG A 117 9.32 -3.66 -7.04
CA ARG A 117 9.43 -4.75 -6.08
C ARG A 117 8.86 -4.37 -4.73
N LEU A 118 8.11 -5.29 -4.14
CA LEU A 118 7.41 -5.14 -2.88
C LEU A 118 8.13 -5.89 -1.76
N TYR A 119 8.24 -5.23 -0.59
CA TYR A 119 8.98 -5.76 0.56
C TYR A 119 8.20 -5.51 1.86
N ASN A 120 8.41 -6.40 2.82
CA ASN A 120 8.07 -6.14 4.22
C ASN A 120 9.36 -6.07 5.03
N VAL A 121 9.32 -5.32 6.13
CA VAL A 121 10.44 -5.28 7.08
C VAL A 121 10.65 -6.66 7.69
N LEU A 122 11.89 -7.09 7.79
CA LEU A 122 12.26 -8.29 8.55
C LEU A 122 12.16 -7.99 10.05
N GLU A 123 11.53 -8.89 10.79
CA GLU A 123 11.39 -8.83 12.26
C GLU A 123 12.50 -9.63 12.93
#